data_fe1f01541e3ae4d6b9ce25f345df122c
#
_entry.id   fe1f01541e3ae4d6b9ce25f345df122c
#
_cell.length_a   1.000
_cell.length_b   1.000
_cell.length_c   1.000
_cell.angle_alpha   90.00
_cell.angle_beta   90.00
_cell.angle_gamma   90.00
#
_symmetry.space_group_name_H-M   'P 1'
#
loop_
_entity.id
_entity.type
_entity.pdbx_description
1 polymer ?
#
loop_
_entity_poly.entity_id
_entity_poly.type
_entity_poly.pdbx_seq_one_letter_code
_entity_poly.pdbx_strand_id
1 'polypeptide(L)'
;MADKDDIREGKDFGLGIPQQNKAFYLKGNGALDWGMQNRLARIFNPASGKTVMLAFDHGYFQGPTTGLERIDLNIVPLIPYADVLMCTRGALRSVIPASATNALVLRCSRGQSILTELSRELIAVDIEDAIRLNACAITTQIYVGAEYEHQSIKNLVQLIDTGNRYGIPTMAVTGVGTEMKRDERYFALATRIAAELGAHYVKSYFIEDGFERVVAGCPVPIVIAGGKKLPELDALTMAYKAIDQGAAGVDMGRNIFQSDAPKAMIAAVGAVVHKSMKPKDAFDLFNSMKSKG
;
A
#
# COMPACT_ATOMS: atom_id res chain seq x y z
N MET A 1 -29.73 15.50 -32.94
CA MET A 1 -30.45 14.38 -33.53
C MET A 1 -29.42 13.37 -33.97
N ALA A 2 -29.55 12.11 -33.54
CA ALA A 2 -28.69 11.06 -34.09
C ALA A 2 -29.05 10.92 -35.58
N ASP A 3 -28.04 10.98 -36.45
CA ASP A 3 -28.20 10.87 -37.85
C ASP A 3 -28.68 9.46 -38.19
N LYS A 4 -29.92 9.32 -38.65
CA LYS A 4 -30.54 8.03 -39.00
C LYS A 4 -29.97 7.40 -40.27
N ASP A 5 -29.21 8.17 -41.03
CA ASP A 5 -28.73 7.79 -42.37
C ASP A 5 -27.27 7.32 -42.37
N ASP A 6 -26.60 7.24 -41.21
CA ASP A 6 -25.18 6.85 -41.10
C ASP A 6 -24.98 5.35 -40.80
N ILE A 7 -25.93 4.50 -41.18
CA ILE A 7 -25.78 3.04 -41.15
C ILE A 7 -24.94 2.62 -42.34
N ARG A 8 -23.63 2.42 -42.14
CA ARG A 8 -22.76 1.86 -43.16
C ARG A 8 -23.00 0.36 -43.28
N GLU A 9 -23.44 -0.09 -44.46
CA GLU A 9 -23.61 -1.49 -44.79
C GLU A 9 -22.28 -2.26 -44.73
N GLY A 10 -22.33 -3.52 -44.36
CA GLY A 10 -21.31 -4.51 -44.69
C GLY A 10 -20.12 -4.61 -43.74
N LYS A 11 -20.20 -4.15 -42.51
CA LYS A 11 -19.16 -4.42 -41.51
C LYS A 11 -19.52 -5.62 -40.64
N ASP A 12 -18.53 -6.49 -40.39
CA ASP A 12 -18.61 -7.52 -39.38
C ASP A 12 -18.59 -6.82 -38.02
N PHE A 13 -19.70 -6.93 -37.30
CA PHE A 13 -19.82 -6.39 -35.92
C PHE A 13 -19.28 -7.34 -34.84
N GLY A 14 -18.61 -8.42 -35.26
CA GLY A 14 -18.04 -9.39 -34.34
C GLY A 14 -19.07 -10.21 -33.54
N LEU A 15 -20.27 -10.40 -34.09
CA LEU A 15 -21.35 -11.13 -33.40
C LEU A 15 -20.99 -12.55 -33.01
N GLY A 16 -20.04 -13.19 -33.73
CA GLY A 16 -19.50 -14.51 -33.41
C GLY A 16 -18.33 -14.50 -32.41
N ILE A 17 -17.87 -13.32 -32.00
CA ILE A 17 -16.76 -13.18 -31.10
C ILE A 17 -17.30 -12.87 -29.69
N PRO A 18 -17.03 -13.72 -28.68
CA PRO A 18 -17.44 -13.43 -27.32
C PRO A 18 -16.89 -12.07 -26.85
N GLN A 19 -17.74 -11.26 -26.22
CA GLN A 19 -17.30 -9.99 -25.63
C GLN A 19 -16.17 -10.24 -24.63
N GLN A 20 -15.02 -9.58 -24.86
CA GLN A 20 -13.84 -9.74 -24.02
C GLN A 20 -13.80 -8.63 -22.97
N ASN A 21 -13.81 -9.04 -21.72
CA ASN A 21 -13.49 -8.19 -20.59
C ASN A 21 -12.26 -8.81 -19.89
N LYS A 22 -11.12 -8.13 -19.95
CA LYS A 22 -9.94 -8.53 -19.15
C LYS A 22 -10.23 -8.24 -17.69
N ALA A 23 -10.64 -9.28 -16.96
CA ALA A 23 -10.84 -9.18 -15.52
C ALA A 23 -9.51 -8.83 -14.83
N PHE A 24 -9.55 -7.85 -13.92
CA PHE A 24 -8.47 -7.63 -12.99
C PHE A 24 -8.57 -8.69 -11.88
N TYR A 25 -7.53 -9.51 -11.72
CA TYR A 25 -7.49 -10.51 -10.66
C TYR A 25 -6.53 -10.09 -9.56
N LEU A 26 -7.02 -10.08 -8.34
CA LEU A 26 -6.23 -9.90 -7.15
C LEU A 26 -6.65 -10.95 -6.11
N LYS A 27 -5.69 -11.63 -5.50
CA LYS A 27 -5.90 -12.70 -4.53
C LYS A 27 -7.02 -12.36 -3.53
N GLY A 28 -8.04 -13.20 -3.40
CA GLY A 28 -9.14 -13.04 -2.47
C GLY A 28 -10.15 -11.93 -2.81
N ASN A 29 -9.96 -11.20 -3.91
CA ASN A 29 -10.78 -10.03 -4.26
C ASN A 29 -11.56 -10.19 -5.58
N GLY A 30 -11.75 -11.41 -6.06
CA GLY A 30 -12.39 -11.67 -7.36
C GLY A 30 -13.90 -11.42 -7.42
N ALA A 31 -14.59 -11.36 -6.28
CA ALA A 31 -16.04 -11.20 -6.20
C ALA A 31 -16.50 -9.76 -5.88
N LEU A 32 -15.61 -8.79 -5.94
CA LEU A 32 -15.92 -7.39 -5.65
C LEU A 32 -16.62 -6.70 -6.81
N ASP A 33 -17.39 -5.64 -6.51
CA ASP A 33 -17.99 -4.78 -7.54
C ASP A 33 -16.92 -4.05 -8.36
N TRP A 34 -17.34 -3.49 -9.52
CA TRP A 34 -16.43 -2.84 -10.46
C TRP A 34 -15.69 -1.65 -9.83
N GLY A 35 -16.36 -0.83 -9.02
CA GLY A 35 -15.75 0.35 -8.39
C GLY A 35 -14.63 -0.03 -7.42
N MET A 36 -14.87 -1.08 -6.62
CA MET A 36 -13.88 -1.65 -5.71
C MET A 36 -12.67 -2.21 -6.48
N GLN A 37 -12.94 -3.01 -7.54
CA GLN A 37 -11.88 -3.57 -8.39
C GLN A 37 -11.08 -2.47 -9.12
N ASN A 38 -11.74 -1.42 -9.60
CA ASN A 38 -11.06 -0.29 -10.24
C ASN A 38 -10.11 0.44 -9.29
N ARG A 39 -10.52 0.65 -8.03
CA ARG A 39 -9.64 1.23 -7.02
C ARG A 39 -8.45 0.33 -6.71
N LEU A 40 -8.68 -0.97 -6.58
CA LEU A 40 -7.59 -1.95 -6.36
C LEU A 40 -6.64 -2.02 -7.57
N ALA A 41 -7.15 -1.92 -8.80
CA ALA A 41 -6.34 -1.89 -10.02
C ALA A 41 -5.50 -0.61 -10.16
N ARG A 42 -5.87 0.47 -9.49
CA ARG A 42 -5.05 1.68 -9.36
C ARG A 42 -3.97 1.55 -8.29
N ILE A 43 -4.17 0.69 -7.29
CA ILE A 43 -3.21 0.41 -6.23
C ILE A 43 -2.21 -0.65 -6.69
N PHE A 44 -2.70 -1.75 -7.25
CA PHE A 44 -1.88 -2.84 -7.75
C PHE A 44 -1.82 -2.76 -9.29
N ASN A 45 -0.64 -2.56 -9.83
CA ASN A 45 -0.45 -2.44 -11.27
C ASN A 45 -0.97 -3.69 -12.00
N PRO A 46 -1.94 -3.58 -12.90
CA PRO A 46 -2.55 -4.75 -13.55
C PRO A 46 -1.57 -5.61 -14.36
N ALA A 47 -0.47 -5.03 -14.84
CA ALA A 47 0.53 -5.77 -15.62
C ALA A 47 1.44 -6.66 -14.74
N SER A 48 1.76 -6.22 -13.52
CA SER A 48 2.64 -6.97 -12.60
C SER A 48 1.89 -7.63 -11.44
N GLY A 49 0.65 -7.21 -11.16
CA GLY A 49 -0.09 -7.58 -9.95
C GLY A 49 0.51 -7.02 -8.66
N LYS A 50 1.44 -6.07 -8.75
CA LYS A 50 2.24 -5.57 -7.63
C LYS A 50 2.15 -4.06 -7.45
N THR A 51 2.66 -3.55 -6.31
CA THR A 51 2.61 -2.13 -5.97
C THR A 51 3.87 -1.65 -5.26
N VAL A 52 4.26 -0.40 -5.55
CA VAL A 52 5.23 0.37 -4.79
C VAL A 52 4.50 1.53 -4.12
N MET A 53 4.25 1.38 -2.83
CA MET A 53 3.58 2.41 -2.02
C MET A 53 4.63 3.22 -1.27
N LEU A 54 4.55 4.55 -1.36
CA LEU A 54 5.37 5.49 -0.61
C LEU A 54 4.61 5.91 0.66
N ALA A 55 5.07 5.41 1.82
CA ALA A 55 4.45 5.69 3.12
C ALA A 55 5.12 6.87 3.82
N PHE A 56 4.36 7.91 4.09
CA PHE A 56 4.79 9.08 4.88
C PHE A 56 3.71 9.55 5.86
N ASP A 57 2.88 8.60 6.32
CA ASP A 57 1.81 8.84 7.28
C ASP A 57 2.28 8.94 8.73
N HIS A 58 3.44 8.37 9.09
CA HIS A 58 3.87 8.21 10.48
C HIS A 58 4.22 9.53 11.22
N GLY A 59 4.29 10.66 10.53
CA GLY A 59 4.41 11.96 11.16
C GLY A 59 3.29 12.28 12.16
N TYR A 60 2.11 11.66 12.03
CA TYR A 60 0.98 11.89 12.93
C TYR A 60 1.22 11.43 14.37
N PHE A 61 2.17 10.51 14.60
CA PHE A 61 2.52 10.03 15.95
C PHE A 61 3.99 10.25 16.31
N GLN A 62 4.89 10.35 15.33
CA GLN A 62 6.32 10.56 15.54
C GLN A 62 6.75 12.03 15.40
N GLY A 63 5.90 12.88 14.82
CA GLY A 63 6.29 14.24 14.46
C GLY A 63 7.22 14.29 13.24
N PRO A 64 7.97 15.40 13.05
CA PRO A 64 8.89 15.57 11.94
C PRO A 64 10.16 14.73 12.15
N THR A 65 10.12 13.49 11.69
CA THR A 65 11.31 12.61 11.70
C THR A 65 12.21 12.94 10.51
N THR A 66 13.46 12.50 10.57
CA THR A 66 14.45 12.68 9.48
C THR A 66 13.85 12.28 8.13
N GLY A 67 13.85 13.22 7.19
CA GLY A 67 13.27 13.08 5.86
C GLY A 67 11.79 13.46 5.76
N LEU A 68 11.12 13.80 6.87
CA LEU A 68 9.75 14.31 6.90
C LEU A 68 9.62 15.73 7.50
N GLU A 69 10.74 16.41 7.74
CA GLU A 69 10.74 17.81 8.20
C GLU A 69 10.11 18.73 7.16
N ARG A 70 10.43 18.48 5.90
CA ARG A 70 9.92 19.23 4.74
C ARG A 70 9.38 18.23 3.71
N ILE A 71 8.13 17.81 3.91
CA ILE A 71 7.41 16.85 3.04
C ILE A 71 7.40 17.34 1.58
N ASP A 72 7.22 18.63 1.36
CA ASP A 72 7.24 19.29 0.05
C ASP A 72 8.58 19.11 -0.68
N LEU A 73 9.70 19.13 0.03
CA LEU A 73 11.02 18.96 -0.55
C LEU A 73 11.48 17.49 -0.65
N ASN A 74 11.08 16.68 0.32
CA ASN A 74 11.61 15.32 0.45
C ASN A 74 10.69 14.25 -0.15
N ILE A 75 9.38 14.46 -0.14
CA ILE A 75 8.39 13.48 -0.63
C ILE A 75 7.86 13.83 -2.02
N VAL A 76 7.53 15.11 -2.27
CA VAL A 76 6.94 15.51 -3.56
C VAL A 76 7.80 15.11 -4.76
N PRO A 77 9.14 15.23 -4.74
CA PRO A 77 9.98 14.77 -5.85
C PRO A 77 9.98 13.26 -6.09
N LEU A 78 9.46 12.45 -5.16
CA LEU A 78 9.39 10.98 -5.24
C LEU A 78 8.08 10.48 -5.84
N ILE A 79 7.05 11.33 -5.88
CA ILE A 79 5.70 11.00 -6.36
C ILE A 79 5.70 10.31 -7.73
N PRO A 80 6.47 10.77 -8.74
CA PRO A 80 6.48 10.15 -10.06
C PRO A 80 6.99 8.70 -10.10
N TYR A 81 7.65 8.24 -9.04
CA TYR A 81 8.25 6.90 -8.95
C TYR A 81 7.41 5.92 -8.11
N ALA A 82 6.34 6.40 -7.47
CA ALA A 82 5.44 5.59 -6.67
C ALA A 82 4.15 5.25 -7.44
N ASP A 83 3.59 4.07 -7.23
CA ASP A 83 2.23 3.76 -7.67
C ASP A 83 1.21 4.41 -6.73
N VAL A 84 1.51 4.42 -5.44
CA VAL A 84 0.59 4.79 -4.37
C VAL A 84 1.25 5.73 -3.37
N LEU A 85 0.47 6.69 -2.90
CA LEU A 85 0.82 7.54 -1.77
C LEU A 85 0.03 7.10 -0.54
N MET A 86 0.72 6.67 0.52
CA MET A 86 0.10 6.39 1.82
C MET A 86 0.41 7.52 2.79
N CYS A 87 -0.63 8.31 3.14
CA CYS A 87 -0.45 9.51 3.95
C CYS A 87 -1.68 9.85 4.79
N THR A 88 -1.53 10.86 5.63
CA THR A 88 -2.62 11.49 6.38
C THR A 88 -3.33 12.56 5.56
N ARG A 89 -4.59 12.87 5.90
CA ARG A 89 -5.35 13.94 5.24
C ARG A 89 -4.70 15.31 5.37
N GLY A 90 -4.00 15.56 6.49
CA GLY A 90 -3.31 16.84 6.73
C GLY A 90 -2.11 17.02 5.80
N ALA A 91 -1.25 15.99 5.69
CA ALA A 91 -0.13 16.01 4.76
C ALA A 91 -0.59 16.12 3.31
N LEU A 92 -1.64 15.36 2.93
CA LEU A 92 -2.21 15.42 1.58
C LEU A 92 -2.64 16.85 1.21
N ARG A 93 -3.46 17.49 2.05
CA ARG A 93 -4.02 18.83 1.79
C ARG A 93 -2.98 19.93 1.76
N SER A 94 -1.93 19.80 2.58
CA SER A 94 -0.98 20.89 2.78
C SER A 94 0.18 20.89 1.79
N VAL A 95 0.61 19.72 1.29
CA VAL A 95 1.87 19.64 0.54
C VAL A 95 1.82 18.82 -0.75
N ILE A 96 0.84 17.92 -0.93
CA ILE A 96 0.78 17.11 -2.15
C ILE A 96 0.10 17.91 -3.27
N PRO A 97 0.74 18.04 -4.44
CA PRO A 97 0.14 18.75 -5.56
C PRO A 97 -1.18 18.10 -6.00
N ALA A 98 -2.20 18.91 -6.25
CA ALA A 98 -3.49 18.41 -6.74
C ALA A 98 -3.42 17.75 -8.13
N SER A 99 -2.33 17.97 -8.86
CA SER A 99 -2.01 17.31 -10.13
C SER A 99 -1.43 15.90 -9.98
N ALA A 100 -1.15 15.44 -8.76
CA ALA A 100 -0.70 14.06 -8.54
C ALA A 100 -1.81 13.08 -8.89
N THR A 101 -1.50 12.11 -9.75
CA THR A 101 -2.47 11.10 -10.26
C THR A 101 -2.32 9.74 -9.60
N ASN A 102 -1.38 9.59 -8.67
CA ASN A 102 -1.14 8.36 -7.93
C ASN A 102 -2.38 7.91 -7.16
N ALA A 103 -2.53 6.60 -6.99
CA ALA A 103 -3.53 6.09 -6.07
C ALA A 103 -3.25 6.59 -4.64
N LEU A 104 -4.30 6.95 -3.92
CA LEU A 104 -4.19 7.44 -2.54
C LEU A 104 -4.69 6.37 -1.58
N VAL A 105 -3.87 5.97 -0.62
CA VAL A 105 -4.26 5.20 0.56
C VAL A 105 -4.25 6.13 1.77
N LEU A 106 -5.44 6.41 2.27
CA LEU A 106 -5.64 7.41 3.31
C LEU A 106 -5.59 6.77 4.70
N ARG A 107 -4.69 7.23 5.55
CA ARG A 107 -4.66 6.85 6.96
C ARG A 107 -5.88 7.44 7.68
N CYS A 108 -6.78 6.57 8.13
CA CYS A 108 -8.04 6.95 8.77
C CYS A 108 -8.02 6.80 10.29
N SER A 109 -7.13 5.99 10.85
CA SER A 109 -6.96 5.90 12.30
C SER A 109 -5.84 6.79 12.81
N ARG A 110 -5.94 7.15 14.08
CA ARG A 110 -4.96 7.92 14.83
C ARG A 110 -4.86 7.38 16.25
N GLY A 111 -3.63 7.22 16.74
CA GLY A 111 -3.34 6.89 18.13
C GLY A 111 -2.70 8.04 18.88
N GLN A 112 -2.08 7.69 19.99
CA GLN A 112 -1.25 8.59 20.79
C GLN A 112 0.11 8.84 20.12
N SER A 113 0.88 9.78 20.65
CA SER A 113 2.25 10.01 20.18
C SER A 113 3.21 8.93 20.70
N ILE A 114 4.42 8.91 20.16
CA ILE A 114 5.51 8.03 20.62
C ILE A 114 5.90 8.24 22.09
N LEU A 115 5.34 9.24 22.75
CA LEU A 115 5.57 9.51 24.18
C LEU A 115 4.74 8.59 25.09
N THR A 116 3.79 7.87 24.53
CA THR A 116 2.89 6.99 25.27
C THR A 116 2.71 5.67 24.51
N GLU A 117 1.80 4.81 25.00
CA GLU A 117 1.46 3.54 24.38
C GLU A 117 0.73 3.77 23.05
N LEU A 118 1.15 3.10 21.96
CA LEU A 118 0.69 3.38 20.59
C LEU A 118 -0.56 2.60 20.16
N SER A 119 -0.91 1.51 20.87
CA SER A 119 -2.02 0.63 20.42
C SER A 119 -3.42 1.25 20.61
N ARG A 120 -3.54 2.33 21.40
CA ARG A 120 -4.80 3.04 21.64
C ARG A 120 -5.13 3.98 20.49
N GLU A 121 -5.62 3.42 19.40
CA GLU A 121 -6.05 4.17 18.22
C GLU A 121 -7.57 4.38 18.18
N LEU A 122 -7.99 5.43 17.48
CA LEU A 122 -9.38 5.72 17.13
C LEU A 122 -9.50 6.05 15.63
N ILE A 123 -10.69 5.92 15.08
CA ILE A 123 -10.99 6.43 13.74
C ILE A 123 -11.10 7.95 13.81
N ALA A 124 -10.30 8.64 13.01
CA ALA A 124 -10.14 10.09 13.02
C ALA A 124 -10.53 10.76 11.69
N VAL A 125 -10.93 9.98 10.70
CA VAL A 125 -11.33 10.47 9.37
C VAL A 125 -12.66 9.82 9.01
N ASP A 126 -13.65 10.65 8.70
CA ASP A 126 -14.94 10.20 8.19
C ASP A 126 -14.82 9.75 6.73
N ILE A 127 -15.68 8.82 6.32
CA ILE A 127 -15.66 8.27 4.97
C ILE A 127 -15.95 9.35 3.90
N GLU A 128 -16.80 10.30 4.19
CA GLU A 128 -17.13 11.42 3.30
C GLU A 128 -15.89 12.30 3.03
N ASP A 129 -15.01 12.45 4.04
CA ASP A 129 -13.74 13.14 3.84
C ASP A 129 -12.79 12.33 2.97
N ALA A 130 -12.72 11.01 3.14
CA ALA A 130 -11.94 10.12 2.29
C ALA A 130 -12.43 10.16 0.83
N ILE A 131 -13.75 10.19 0.61
CA ILE A 131 -14.38 10.31 -0.72
C ILE A 131 -13.97 11.64 -1.36
N ARG A 132 -14.13 12.76 -0.66
CA ARG A 132 -13.75 14.10 -1.18
C ARG A 132 -12.27 14.23 -1.47
N LEU A 133 -11.42 13.48 -0.79
CA LEU A 133 -9.99 13.40 -1.03
C LEU A 133 -9.63 12.41 -2.16
N ASN A 134 -10.62 11.81 -2.81
CA ASN A 134 -10.44 10.81 -3.89
C ASN A 134 -9.58 9.60 -3.45
N ALA A 135 -9.76 9.13 -2.21
CA ALA A 135 -9.04 7.98 -1.71
C ALA A 135 -9.38 6.71 -2.52
N CYS A 136 -8.35 5.99 -2.92
CA CYS A 136 -8.47 4.67 -3.55
C CYS A 136 -8.59 3.56 -2.52
N ALA A 137 -8.06 3.75 -1.32
CA ALA A 137 -8.27 2.89 -0.16
C ALA A 137 -8.17 3.70 1.13
N ILE A 138 -8.74 3.12 2.18
CA ILE A 138 -8.65 3.62 3.55
C ILE A 138 -7.87 2.63 4.39
N THR A 139 -7.20 3.11 5.44
CA THR A 139 -6.35 2.22 6.25
C THR A 139 -6.41 2.55 7.73
N THR A 140 -6.31 1.51 8.54
CA THR A 140 -6.15 1.56 9.99
C THR A 140 -5.11 0.53 10.44
N GLN A 141 -4.61 0.69 11.63
CA GLN A 141 -3.65 -0.23 12.23
C GLN A 141 -4.33 -1.11 13.27
N ILE A 142 -3.98 -2.39 13.31
CA ILE A 142 -4.35 -3.33 14.36
C ILE A 142 -3.12 -3.74 15.15
N TYR A 143 -3.31 -3.97 16.44
CA TYR A 143 -2.24 -4.32 17.39
C TYR A 143 -2.59 -5.62 18.11
N VAL A 144 -2.44 -6.74 17.39
CA VAL A 144 -2.74 -8.07 17.93
C VAL A 144 -1.79 -8.37 19.10
N GLY A 145 -2.35 -8.77 20.24
CA GLY A 145 -1.59 -9.05 21.47
C GLY A 145 -1.19 -7.81 22.29
N ALA A 146 -1.61 -6.59 21.92
CA ALA A 146 -1.37 -5.38 22.70
C ALA A 146 -2.55 -5.04 23.62
N GLU A 147 -2.35 -4.10 24.54
CA GLU A 147 -3.36 -3.69 25.54
C GLU A 147 -4.70 -3.28 24.91
N TYR A 148 -4.65 -2.54 23.79
CA TYR A 148 -5.84 -2.05 23.10
C TYR A 148 -6.17 -2.84 21.82
N GLU A 149 -5.86 -4.14 21.81
CA GLU A 149 -6.19 -5.02 20.67
C GLU A 149 -7.65 -4.92 20.27
N HIS A 150 -8.56 -5.08 21.23
CA HIS A 150 -10.00 -5.04 20.99
C HIS A 150 -10.43 -3.74 20.29
N GLN A 151 -9.93 -2.59 20.74
CA GLN A 151 -10.26 -1.30 20.15
C GLN A 151 -9.71 -1.18 18.72
N SER A 152 -8.49 -1.65 18.49
CA SER A 152 -7.87 -1.61 17.16
C SER A 152 -8.61 -2.51 16.15
N ILE A 153 -9.06 -3.68 16.58
CA ILE A 153 -9.90 -4.59 15.79
C ILE A 153 -11.27 -3.95 15.50
N LYS A 154 -11.92 -3.35 16.51
CA LYS A 154 -13.19 -2.62 16.32
C LYS A 154 -13.06 -1.52 15.27
N ASN A 155 -11.98 -0.75 15.31
CA ASN A 155 -11.69 0.27 14.31
C ASN A 155 -11.57 -0.32 12.90
N LEU A 156 -10.89 -1.46 12.76
CA LEU A 156 -10.76 -2.15 11.46
C LEU A 156 -12.12 -2.59 10.92
N VAL A 157 -12.93 -3.27 11.73
CA VAL A 157 -14.26 -3.74 11.31
C VAL A 157 -15.14 -2.58 10.91
N GLN A 158 -15.20 -1.51 11.72
CA GLN A 158 -15.96 -0.29 11.40
C GLN A 158 -15.52 0.31 10.05
N LEU A 159 -14.22 0.33 9.79
CA LEU A 159 -13.67 0.90 8.56
C LEU A 159 -13.97 0.00 7.34
N ILE A 160 -13.91 -1.33 7.51
CA ILE A 160 -14.28 -2.31 6.48
C ILE A 160 -15.75 -2.16 6.10
N ASP A 161 -16.66 -2.17 7.07
CA ASP A 161 -18.09 -2.06 6.82
C ASP A 161 -18.45 -0.74 6.12
N THR A 162 -17.80 0.34 6.56
CA THR A 162 -18.00 1.65 5.95
C THR A 162 -17.40 1.68 4.54
N GLY A 163 -16.18 1.18 4.36
CA GLY A 163 -15.53 1.09 3.06
C GLY A 163 -16.33 0.26 2.06
N ASN A 164 -16.83 -0.90 2.46
CA ASN A 164 -17.69 -1.75 1.63
C ASN A 164 -18.96 -1.02 1.17
N ARG A 165 -19.60 -0.27 2.06
CA ARG A 165 -20.81 0.51 1.73
C ARG A 165 -20.57 1.53 0.62
N TYR A 166 -19.38 2.12 0.56
CA TYR A 166 -19.03 3.15 -0.42
C TYR A 166 -18.09 2.65 -1.53
N GLY A 167 -17.80 1.34 -1.59
CA GLY A 167 -16.95 0.75 -2.61
C GLY A 167 -15.46 1.15 -2.49
N ILE A 168 -14.98 1.43 -1.27
CA ILE A 168 -13.59 1.82 -1.00
C ILE A 168 -12.88 0.69 -0.26
N PRO A 169 -11.83 0.08 -0.85
CA PRO A 169 -11.07 -0.99 -0.19
C PRO A 169 -10.45 -0.54 1.13
N THR A 170 -10.37 -1.46 2.07
CA THR A 170 -9.69 -1.25 3.34
C THR A 170 -8.40 -2.06 3.42
N MET A 171 -7.29 -1.38 3.71
CA MET A 171 -6.01 -1.99 4.07
C MET A 171 -5.90 -2.09 5.59
N ALA A 172 -5.59 -3.27 6.11
CA ALA A 172 -5.18 -3.41 7.50
C ALA A 172 -3.66 -3.29 7.63
N VAL A 173 -3.17 -2.53 8.60
CA VAL A 173 -1.74 -2.47 8.95
C VAL A 173 -1.52 -3.26 10.22
N THR A 174 -0.63 -4.25 10.21
CA THR A 174 -0.26 -4.98 11.43
C THR A 174 0.77 -4.16 12.22
N GLY A 175 0.35 -3.61 13.35
CA GLY A 175 1.25 -3.03 14.34
C GLY A 175 1.79 -4.12 15.27
N VAL A 176 3.03 -3.97 15.71
CA VAL A 176 3.65 -4.90 16.64
C VAL A 176 3.86 -4.19 17.97
N GLY A 177 3.28 -4.72 19.04
CA GLY A 177 3.54 -4.26 20.40
C GLY A 177 5.01 -4.47 20.81
N THR A 178 5.47 -3.72 21.81
CA THR A 178 6.87 -3.76 22.28
C THR A 178 7.29 -5.13 22.80
N GLU A 179 6.34 -5.86 23.37
CA GLU A 179 6.54 -7.19 23.99
C GLU A 179 6.40 -8.36 23.01
N MET A 180 6.03 -8.09 21.74
CA MET A 180 5.71 -9.15 20.80
C MET A 180 6.92 -9.59 19.98
N LYS A 181 7.10 -10.89 19.82
CA LYS A 181 8.08 -11.46 18.89
C LYS A 181 7.63 -11.24 17.44
N ARG A 182 8.56 -10.76 16.64
CA ARG A 182 8.35 -10.58 15.18
C ARG A 182 8.74 -11.86 14.45
N ASP A 183 7.94 -12.91 14.64
CA ASP A 183 8.14 -14.22 14.03
C ASP A 183 6.99 -14.63 13.11
N GLU A 184 7.14 -15.77 12.45
CA GLU A 184 6.16 -16.34 11.54
C GLU A 184 4.80 -16.50 12.20
N ARG A 185 4.77 -17.08 13.40
CA ARG A 185 3.52 -17.38 14.12
C ARG A 185 2.72 -16.11 14.40
N TYR A 186 3.40 -15.06 14.83
CA TYR A 186 2.76 -13.77 15.09
C TYR A 186 2.19 -13.15 13.83
N PHE A 187 2.98 -13.07 12.74
CA PHE A 187 2.50 -12.45 11.51
C PHE A 187 1.46 -13.29 10.78
N ALA A 188 1.55 -14.62 10.83
CA ALA A 188 0.50 -15.50 10.34
C ALA A 188 -0.82 -15.26 11.07
N LEU A 189 -0.80 -15.14 12.40
CA LEU A 189 -1.98 -14.80 13.22
C LEU A 189 -2.54 -13.43 12.85
N ALA A 190 -1.72 -12.38 12.89
CA ALA A 190 -2.18 -11.00 12.71
C ALA A 190 -2.72 -10.75 11.29
N THR A 191 -2.04 -11.26 10.24
CA THR A 191 -2.49 -11.10 8.86
C THR A 191 -3.76 -11.90 8.59
N ARG A 192 -3.87 -13.09 9.20
CA ARG A 192 -5.08 -13.93 9.08
C ARG A 192 -6.28 -13.29 9.77
N ILE A 193 -6.13 -12.76 10.98
CA ILE A 193 -7.18 -12.00 11.67
C ILE A 193 -7.68 -10.85 10.78
N ALA A 194 -6.76 -10.03 10.26
CA ALA A 194 -7.12 -8.92 9.40
C ALA A 194 -7.94 -9.35 8.16
N ALA A 195 -7.51 -10.41 7.50
CA ALA A 195 -8.16 -10.94 6.31
C ALA A 195 -9.54 -11.56 6.60
N GLU A 196 -9.66 -12.34 7.69
CA GLU A 196 -10.94 -12.95 8.11
C GLU A 196 -11.99 -11.90 8.53
N LEU A 197 -11.55 -10.75 9.02
CA LEU A 197 -12.41 -9.62 9.32
C LEU A 197 -12.84 -8.84 8.07
N GLY A 198 -12.26 -9.14 6.88
CA GLY A 198 -12.68 -8.57 5.61
C GLY A 198 -11.74 -7.49 5.06
N ALA A 199 -10.52 -7.34 5.56
CA ALA A 199 -9.54 -6.45 4.93
C ALA A 199 -9.23 -6.94 3.50
N HIS A 200 -9.16 -6.02 2.54
CA HIS A 200 -8.94 -6.34 1.14
C HIS A 200 -7.47 -6.65 0.83
N TYR A 201 -6.57 -6.11 1.60
CA TYR A 201 -5.14 -6.44 1.62
C TYR A 201 -4.53 -6.02 2.96
N VAL A 202 -3.34 -6.52 3.25
CA VAL A 202 -2.68 -6.32 4.54
C VAL A 202 -1.28 -5.76 4.34
N LYS A 203 -0.92 -4.73 5.10
CA LYS A 203 0.46 -4.29 5.28
C LYS A 203 1.05 -4.99 6.51
N SER A 204 2.14 -5.73 6.31
CA SER A 204 2.82 -6.46 7.38
C SER A 204 4.33 -6.33 7.25
N TYR A 205 5.09 -6.94 8.15
CA TYR A 205 6.54 -6.94 8.06
C TYR A 205 7.05 -8.20 7.36
N PHE A 206 8.16 -8.05 6.64
CA PHE A 206 8.93 -9.19 6.17
C PHE A 206 9.69 -9.83 7.33
N ILE A 207 9.80 -11.15 7.31
CA ILE A 207 10.64 -11.97 8.19
C ILE A 207 11.47 -12.91 7.32
N GLU A 208 12.71 -13.19 7.73
CA GLU A 208 13.63 -14.01 6.94
C GLU A 208 13.16 -15.46 6.82
N ASP A 209 12.64 -16.02 7.92
CA ASP A 209 12.22 -17.41 7.98
C ASP A 209 10.69 -17.54 8.00
N GLY A 210 10.11 -18.22 7.02
CA GLY A 210 8.69 -18.58 6.99
C GLY A 210 7.74 -17.51 6.44
N PHE A 211 8.23 -16.46 5.81
CA PHE A 211 7.34 -15.44 5.24
C PHE A 211 6.42 -16.00 4.15
N GLU A 212 6.87 -16.96 3.35
CA GLU A 212 6.04 -17.67 2.36
C GLU A 212 4.85 -18.38 3.00
N ARG A 213 4.99 -18.88 4.24
CA ARG A 213 3.88 -19.50 4.99
C ARG A 213 2.90 -18.45 5.50
N VAL A 214 3.39 -17.28 5.92
CA VAL A 214 2.54 -16.13 6.26
C VAL A 214 1.71 -15.71 5.05
N VAL A 215 2.35 -15.57 3.89
CA VAL A 215 1.66 -15.23 2.63
C VAL A 215 0.66 -16.31 2.23
N ALA A 216 1.03 -17.59 2.31
CA ALA A 216 0.12 -18.69 1.98
C ALA A 216 -1.09 -18.74 2.91
N GLY A 217 -0.90 -18.47 4.20
CA GLY A 217 -1.94 -18.48 5.22
C GLY A 217 -2.89 -17.26 5.18
N CYS A 218 -2.52 -16.19 4.49
CA CYS A 218 -3.35 -14.99 4.35
C CYS A 218 -4.13 -15.03 3.03
N PRO A 219 -5.47 -15.05 3.03
CA PRO A 219 -6.26 -15.18 1.81
C PRO A 219 -6.30 -13.92 0.93
N VAL A 220 -5.75 -12.79 1.38
CA VAL A 220 -5.66 -11.52 0.64
C VAL A 220 -4.20 -11.12 0.41
N PRO A 221 -3.91 -10.17 -0.49
CA PRO A 221 -2.53 -9.75 -0.75
C PRO A 221 -1.85 -9.17 0.50
N ILE A 222 -0.55 -9.43 0.63
CA ILE A 222 0.31 -8.79 1.63
C ILE A 222 1.29 -7.86 0.92
N VAL A 223 1.39 -6.62 1.39
CA VAL A 223 2.47 -5.68 1.07
C VAL A 223 3.38 -5.53 2.28
N ILE A 224 4.70 -5.45 2.06
CA ILE A 224 5.63 -5.37 3.18
C ILE A 224 5.92 -3.93 3.61
N ALA A 225 5.96 -3.72 4.92
CA ALA A 225 6.46 -2.49 5.52
C ALA A 225 8.00 -2.45 5.48
N GLY A 226 8.56 -1.25 5.22
CA GLY A 226 10.02 -1.08 5.18
C GLY A 226 10.71 -1.19 6.54
N GLY A 227 10.00 -0.98 7.64
CA GLY A 227 10.58 -1.00 8.97
C GLY A 227 11.53 0.19 9.25
N LYS A 228 12.59 -0.06 10.01
CA LYS A 228 13.68 0.91 10.23
C LYS A 228 14.49 1.11 8.96
N LYS A 229 15.20 2.24 8.85
CA LYS A 229 16.18 2.47 7.76
C LYS A 229 17.25 1.37 7.80
N LEU A 230 17.48 0.77 6.66
CA LEU A 230 18.52 -0.22 6.37
C LEU A 230 19.52 0.38 5.37
N PRO A 231 20.74 -0.18 5.25
CA PRO A 231 21.57 0.06 4.08
C PRO A 231 20.81 -0.23 2.79
N GLU A 232 21.08 0.50 1.70
CA GLU A 232 20.30 0.45 0.47
C GLU A 232 20.24 -0.96 -0.14
N LEU A 233 21.38 -1.66 -0.20
CA LEU A 233 21.42 -3.04 -0.70
C LEU A 233 20.60 -3.99 0.16
N ASP A 234 20.60 -3.82 1.48
CA ASP A 234 19.83 -4.66 2.40
C ASP A 234 18.33 -4.42 2.24
N ALA A 235 17.91 -3.16 2.07
CA ALA A 235 16.52 -2.81 1.81
C ALA A 235 16.03 -3.37 0.45
N LEU A 236 16.87 -3.32 -0.59
CA LEU A 236 16.58 -3.94 -1.89
C LEU A 236 16.52 -5.47 -1.80
N THR A 237 17.39 -6.07 -1.00
CA THR A 237 17.41 -7.52 -0.74
C THR A 237 16.16 -7.96 0.00
N MET A 238 15.75 -7.21 1.02
CA MET A 238 14.50 -7.46 1.75
C MET A 238 13.29 -7.37 0.81
N ALA A 239 13.21 -6.34 -0.01
CA ALA A 239 12.12 -6.19 -0.99
C ALA A 239 12.10 -7.36 -1.97
N TYR A 240 13.24 -7.76 -2.52
CA TYR A 240 13.36 -8.88 -3.45
C TYR A 240 12.89 -10.19 -2.81
N LYS A 241 13.41 -10.53 -1.64
CA LYS A 241 13.03 -11.75 -0.91
C LYS A 241 11.52 -11.79 -0.60
N ALA A 242 10.96 -10.65 -0.20
CA ALA A 242 9.53 -10.57 0.08
C ALA A 242 8.69 -10.82 -1.19
N ILE A 243 9.06 -10.22 -2.32
CA ILE A 243 8.39 -10.44 -3.61
C ILE A 243 8.53 -11.90 -4.08
N ASP A 244 9.72 -12.47 -3.95
CA ASP A 244 10.01 -13.86 -4.29
C ASP A 244 9.18 -14.84 -3.47
N GLN A 245 8.93 -14.52 -2.19
CA GLN A 245 8.09 -15.29 -1.27
C GLN A 245 6.60 -14.93 -1.34
N GLY A 246 6.17 -14.18 -2.35
CA GLY A 246 4.77 -13.97 -2.70
C GLY A 246 4.13 -12.67 -2.19
N ALA A 247 4.90 -11.71 -1.67
CA ALA A 247 4.36 -10.38 -1.39
C ALA A 247 3.85 -9.71 -2.68
N ALA A 248 2.73 -9.00 -2.56
CA ALA A 248 2.13 -8.25 -3.65
C ALA A 248 2.72 -6.83 -3.81
N GLY A 249 3.76 -6.51 -3.09
CA GLY A 249 4.43 -5.22 -3.19
C GLY A 249 5.08 -4.77 -1.89
N VAL A 250 5.46 -3.50 -1.89
CA VAL A 250 6.06 -2.83 -0.75
C VAL A 250 5.27 -1.57 -0.38
N ASP A 251 5.23 -1.25 0.91
CA ASP A 251 4.74 0.01 1.43
C ASP A 251 5.81 0.60 2.37
N MET A 252 6.76 1.31 1.75
CA MET A 252 7.99 1.77 2.37
C MET A 252 8.04 3.29 2.49
N GLY A 253 8.58 3.75 3.61
CA GLY A 253 8.86 5.16 3.87
C GLY A 253 10.35 5.40 4.06
N ARG A 254 10.84 5.18 5.28
CA ARG A 254 12.22 5.49 5.72
C ARG A 254 13.31 4.89 4.84
N ASN A 255 13.15 3.69 4.33
CA ASN A 255 14.12 3.08 3.41
C ASN A 255 14.20 3.80 2.06
N ILE A 256 13.20 4.62 1.72
CA ILE A 256 13.19 5.43 0.50
C ILE A 256 13.66 6.86 0.82
N PHE A 257 12.91 7.62 1.61
CA PHE A 257 13.18 9.05 1.78
C PHE A 257 14.36 9.38 2.70
N GLN A 258 14.86 8.43 3.50
CA GLN A 258 16.09 8.56 4.30
C GLN A 258 17.32 7.96 3.59
N SER A 259 17.19 7.54 2.33
CA SER A 259 18.34 7.14 1.52
C SER A 259 19.19 8.34 1.12
N ASP A 260 20.48 8.12 0.89
CA ASP A 260 21.39 9.15 0.37
C ASP A 260 20.96 9.68 -1.01
N ALA A 261 20.19 8.90 -1.78
CA ALA A 261 19.62 9.28 -3.07
C ALA A 261 18.19 8.76 -3.21
N PRO A 262 17.19 9.43 -2.60
CA PRO A 262 15.82 8.93 -2.50
C PRO A 262 15.15 8.61 -3.84
N LYS A 263 15.38 9.42 -4.88
CA LYS A 263 14.84 9.17 -6.23
C LYS A 263 15.43 7.90 -6.85
N ALA A 264 16.73 7.69 -6.69
CA ALA A 264 17.39 6.48 -7.15
C ALA A 264 16.91 5.25 -6.38
N MET A 265 16.70 5.41 -5.07
CA MET A 265 16.23 4.32 -4.21
C MET A 265 14.81 3.86 -4.57
N ILE A 266 13.85 4.77 -4.73
CA ILE A 266 12.48 4.37 -5.09
C ILE A 266 12.43 3.78 -6.51
N ALA A 267 13.24 4.26 -7.45
CA ALA A 267 13.35 3.69 -8.79
C ALA A 267 13.92 2.26 -8.76
N ALA A 268 14.96 2.01 -7.95
CA ALA A 268 15.54 0.68 -7.76
C ALA A 268 14.53 -0.29 -7.08
N VAL A 269 13.81 0.18 -6.07
CA VAL A 269 12.71 -0.59 -5.45
C VAL A 269 11.63 -0.92 -6.48
N GLY A 270 11.24 0.03 -7.34
CA GLY A 270 10.29 -0.20 -8.44
C GLY A 270 10.78 -1.28 -9.42
N ALA A 271 12.07 -1.31 -9.75
CA ALA A 271 12.65 -2.35 -10.59
C ALA A 271 12.62 -3.73 -9.92
N VAL A 272 12.89 -3.81 -8.63
CA VAL A 272 12.75 -5.06 -7.85
C VAL A 272 11.30 -5.54 -7.88
N VAL A 273 10.35 -4.66 -7.55
CA VAL A 273 8.94 -5.03 -7.37
C VAL A 273 8.27 -5.41 -8.69
N HIS A 274 8.41 -4.58 -9.73
CA HIS A 274 7.66 -4.77 -10.98
C HIS A 274 8.38 -5.61 -12.03
N LYS A 275 9.72 -5.66 -11.98
CA LYS A 275 10.55 -6.33 -12.98
C LYS A 275 11.32 -7.53 -12.42
N SER A 276 11.12 -7.86 -11.14
CA SER A 276 11.84 -8.92 -10.44
C SER A 276 13.37 -8.79 -10.55
N MET A 277 13.86 -7.53 -10.61
CA MET A 277 15.29 -7.23 -10.72
C MET A 277 16.00 -7.76 -9.47
N LYS A 278 17.12 -8.46 -9.65
CA LYS A 278 17.91 -8.99 -8.53
C LYS A 278 18.53 -7.87 -7.69
N PRO A 279 18.76 -8.08 -6.39
CA PRO A 279 19.22 -7.03 -5.49
C PRO A 279 20.49 -6.32 -5.94
N LYS A 280 21.46 -7.09 -6.46
CA LYS A 280 22.74 -6.52 -6.95
C LYS A 280 22.51 -5.61 -8.15
N ASP A 281 21.73 -6.06 -9.13
CA ASP A 281 21.43 -5.29 -10.35
C ASP A 281 20.63 -4.02 -10.01
N ALA A 282 19.71 -4.12 -9.05
CA ALA A 282 18.95 -2.97 -8.54
C ALA A 282 19.85 -1.98 -7.77
N PHE A 283 20.84 -2.48 -7.06
CA PHE A 283 21.81 -1.63 -6.39
C PHE A 283 22.77 -0.95 -7.38
N ASP A 284 23.14 -1.63 -8.46
CA ASP A 284 23.93 -1.02 -9.56
C ASP A 284 23.10 0.07 -10.26
N LEU A 285 21.81 -0.14 -10.48
CA LEU A 285 20.88 0.88 -10.96
C LEU A 285 20.83 2.08 -10.00
N PHE A 286 20.67 1.83 -8.69
CA PHE A 286 20.70 2.87 -7.66
C PHE A 286 21.98 3.72 -7.76
N ASN A 287 23.14 3.09 -7.80
CA ASN A 287 24.44 3.78 -7.88
C ASN A 287 24.58 4.58 -9.19
N SER A 288 24.13 4.03 -10.31
CA SER A 288 24.14 4.71 -11.61
C SER A 288 23.25 5.97 -11.60
N MET A 289 22.08 5.90 -10.97
CA MET A 289 21.17 7.05 -10.86
C MET A 289 21.69 8.08 -9.84
N LYS A 290 22.28 7.64 -8.73
CA LYS A 290 22.88 8.51 -7.71
C LYS A 290 24.02 9.36 -8.29
N SER A 291 24.83 8.82 -9.21
CA SER A 291 25.95 9.52 -9.82
C SER A 291 25.54 10.55 -10.88
N LYS A 292 24.28 10.54 -11.33
CA LYS A 292 23.76 11.44 -12.37
C LYS A 292 22.93 12.61 -11.83
N GLY A 293 22.60 12.61 -10.56
CA GLY A 293 21.78 13.62 -9.89
C GLY A 293 22.50 14.30 -8.78
#